data_63f6f0a5788c9fca601655768115706c
#
_entry.id   63f6f0a5788c9fca601655768115706c
#
_cell.length_a   1.000
_cell.length_b   1.000
_cell.length_c   1.000
_cell.angle_alpha   90.00
_cell.angle_beta   90.00
_cell.angle_gamma   90.00
#
_symmetry.space_group_name_H-M   'P 1'
#
loop_
_entity.id
_entity.type
_entity.pdbx_description
1 polymer ?
#
loop_
_entity_poly.entity_id
_entity_poly.type
_entity_poly.pdbx_seq_one_letter_code
_entity_poly.pdbx_strand_id
1 'polypeptide(L)' 'MAFTDKQFFEAIESNADVKDCFSKITEACKDLKNNTGCPDDDVDRFLEFTIGKWQ' A
#
# COMPACT_ATOMS: atom_id res chain seq x y z
N MET A 1 15.28 -12.51 5.20
CA MET A 1 15.12 -12.94 3.81
C MET A 1 14.29 -11.94 3.05
N ALA A 2 14.75 -11.52 1.88
CA ALA A 2 14.05 -10.50 1.11
C ALA A 2 13.28 -11.14 -0.05
N PHE A 3 12.08 -10.69 -0.30
CA PHE A 3 11.33 -11.05 -1.49
C PHE A 3 11.76 -10.15 -2.65
N THR A 4 11.85 -10.72 -3.84
CA THR A 4 11.98 -9.93 -5.06
C THR A 4 10.62 -9.30 -5.40
N ASP A 5 10.62 -8.29 -6.26
CA ASP A 5 9.37 -7.68 -6.71
C ASP A 5 8.46 -8.70 -7.35
N LYS A 6 9.02 -9.62 -8.15
CA LYS A 6 8.25 -10.67 -8.78
C LYS A 6 7.59 -11.58 -7.75
N GLN A 7 8.32 -11.95 -6.68
CA GLN A 7 7.78 -12.79 -5.62
C GLN A 7 6.63 -12.07 -4.88
N PHE A 8 6.75 -10.76 -4.64
CA PHE A 8 5.66 -10.00 -4.04
C PHE A 8 4.43 -9.96 -4.93
N PHE A 9 4.58 -9.72 -6.22
CA PHE A 9 3.44 -9.73 -7.13
C PHE A 9 2.76 -11.09 -7.17
N GLU A 10 3.52 -12.16 -7.18
CA GLU A 10 2.97 -13.52 -7.13
C GLU A 10 2.23 -13.77 -5.81
N ALA A 11 2.79 -13.31 -4.69
CA ALA A 11 2.17 -13.46 -3.37
C ALA A 11 0.87 -12.67 -3.27
N ILE A 12 0.79 -11.48 -3.83
CA ILE A 12 -0.45 -10.68 -3.86
C ILE A 12 -1.57 -11.46 -4.55
N GLU A 13 -1.25 -12.26 -5.57
CA GLU A 13 -2.23 -13.05 -6.29
C GLU A 13 -2.56 -14.38 -5.61
N SER A 14 -1.58 -15.01 -4.96
CA SER A 14 -1.71 -16.39 -4.49
C SER A 14 -1.82 -16.56 -2.97
N ASN A 15 -1.37 -15.57 -2.20
CA ASN A 15 -1.39 -15.63 -0.73
C ASN A 15 -2.47 -14.73 -0.18
N ALA A 16 -3.47 -15.32 0.50
CA ALA A 16 -4.62 -14.57 0.98
C ALA A 16 -4.26 -13.48 1.97
N ASP A 17 -3.28 -13.71 2.85
CA ASP A 17 -2.86 -12.72 3.84
C ASP A 17 -2.15 -11.53 3.18
N VAL A 18 -1.28 -11.80 2.21
CA VAL A 18 -0.58 -10.75 1.47
C VAL A 18 -1.57 -9.94 0.64
N LYS A 19 -2.51 -10.62 -0.01
CA LYS A 19 -3.57 -9.95 -0.77
C LYS A 19 -4.42 -9.05 0.10
N ASP A 20 -4.77 -9.51 1.30
CA ASP A 20 -5.56 -8.74 2.25
C ASP A 20 -4.79 -7.48 2.69
N CYS A 21 -3.52 -7.61 3.01
CA CYS A 21 -2.67 -6.47 3.37
C CYS A 21 -2.60 -5.45 2.22
N PHE A 22 -2.41 -5.92 1.01
CA PHE A 22 -2.36 -5.06 -0.16
C PHE A 22 -3.68 -4.32 -0.36
N SER A 23 -4.80 -5.03 -0.22
CA SER A 23 -6.13 -4.43 -0.37
C SER A 23 -6.39 -3.37 0.69
N LYS A 24 -5.99 -3.62 1.94
CA LYS A 24 -6.17 -2.65 3.03
C LYS A 24 -5.39 -1.36 2.78
N ILE A 25 -4.14 -1.49 2.32
CA ILE A 25 -3.31 -0.32 2.01
C ILE A 25 -3.92 0.46 0.84
N THR A 26 -4.37 -0.24 -0.20
CA THR A 26 -4.99 0.39 -1.36
C THR A 26 -6.27 1.12 -0.97
N GLU A 27 -7.12 0.50 -0.14
CA GLU A 27 -8.35 1.15 0.33
C GLU A 27 -8.06 2.37 1.19
N ALA A 28 -7.04 2.29 2.05
CA ALA A 28 -6.64 3.43 2.87
C ALA A 28 -6.23 4.62 1.99
N CYS A 29 -5.53 4.38 0.90
CA CYS A 29 -5.15 5.43 -0.04
C CYS A 29 -6.38 6.04 -0.72
N LYS A 30 -7.35 5.21 -1.13
CA LYS A 30 -8.60 5.69 -1.72
C LYS A 30 -9.40 6.52 -0.74
N ASP A 31 -9.47 6.09 0.51
CA ASP A 31 -10.17 6.81 1.56
C ASP A 31 -9.53 8.18 1.80
N LEU A 32 -8.20 8.23 1.81
CA LEU A 32 -7.48 9.49 1.96
C LEU A 32 -7.86 10.46 0.85
N LYS A 33 -7.87 10.01 -0.40
CA LYS A 33 -8.25 10.84 -1.53
C LYS A 33 -9.69 11.32 -1.43
N ASN A 34 -10.60 10.44 -1.04
CA ASN A 34 -12.01 10.78 -0.92
C ASN A 34 -12.28 11.77 0.20
N ASN A 35 -11.58 11.64 1.33
CA ASN A 35 -11.80 12.50 2.49
C ASN A 35 -11.15 13.86 2.34
N THR A 36 -10.04 13.96 1.63
CA THR A 36 -9.27 15.22 1.53
C THR A 36 -9.30 15.84 0.14
N GLY A 37 -9.65 15.07 -0.90
CA GLY A 37 -9.61 15.55 -2.28
C GLY A 37 -8.19 15.76 -2.80
N CYS A 38 -7.17 15.19 -2.14
CA CYS A 38 -5.78 15.40 -2.54
C CYS A 38 -5.43 14.67 -3.85
N PRO A 39 -4.44 15.18 -4.61
CA PRO A 39 -3.97 14.51 -5.82
C PRO A 39 -3.14 13.26 -5.49
N ASP A 40 -2.87 12.44 -6.51
CA ASP A 40 -2.12 11.20 -6.35
C ASP A 40 -0.72 11.42 -5.76
N ASP A 41 -0.08 12.53 -6.10
CA ASP A 41 1.25 12.85 -5.57
C ASP A 41 1.22 12.98 -4.05
N ASP A 42 0.15 13.53 -3.50
CA ASP A 42 0.00 13.66 -2.04
C ASP A 42 -0.23 12.30 -1.38
N VAL A 43 -0.90 11.37 -2.06
CA VAL A 43 -1.04 10.01 -1.56
C VAL A 43 0.33 9.33 -1.47
N ASP A 44 1.18 9.51 -2.47
CA ASP A 44 2.53 8.97 -2.46
C ASP A 44 3.34 9.52 -1.29
N ARG A 45 3.24 10.82 -1.03
CA ARG A 45 3.90 11.45 0.11
C ARG A 45 3.38 10.92 1.44
N PHE A 46 2.08 10.69 1.54
CA PHE A 46 1.48 10.09 2.72
C PHE A 46 2.04 8.71 2.99
N LEU A 47 2.20 7.90 1.95
CA LEU A 47 2.79 6.57 2.07
C LEU A 47 4.24 6.64 2.57
N GLU A 48 5.00 7.64 2.13
CA GLU A 48 6.36 7.85 2.63
C GLU A 48 6.38 8.14 4.13
N PHE A 49 5.44 8.93 4.63
CA PHE A 49 5.30 9.15 6.07
C PHE A 49 4.98 7.85 6.81
N THR A 50 4.15 7.00 6.22
CA THR A 50 3.79 5.71 6.79
C THR A 50 5.03 4.81 6.90
N ILE A 51 5.87 4.80 5.88
CA ILE A 51 7.13 4.06 5.90
C ILE A 51 7.99 4.49 7.08
N GLY A 52 8.12 5.78 7.32
CA GLY A 52 8.89 6.31 8.44
C GLY A 52 8.32 5.94 9.80
N LYS A 53 7.02 5.72 9.87
CA LYS A 53 6.36 5.40 11.15
C LYS A 53 6.54 3.95 11.58
N TRP A 54 6.45 3.02 10.63
CA TRP A 54 6.55 1.62 11.01
C TRP A 54 8.00 1.16 11.16
N GLN A 55 8.96 1.84 10.54
CA GLN A 55 10.37 1.57 10.72
C GLN A 55 10.91 2.19 12.00
#